data_c3e242010aaef76754804f3a442b0c9e
#
_entry.id   c3e242010aaef76754804f3a442b0c9e
#
_cell.length_a   1.000
_cell.length_b   1.000
_cell.length_c   1.000
_cell.angle_alpha   90.00
_cell.angle_beta   90.00
_cell.angle_gamma   90.00
#
_symmetry.space_group_name_H-M   'P 1'
#
loop_
_entity.id
_entity.type
_entity.pdbx_description
1 polymer ?
#
loop_
_entity_poly.entity_id
_entity_poly.type
_entity_poly.pdbx_seq_one_letter_code
_entity_poly.pdbx_strand_id
1 'polypeptide(L)'
;RQSFSEPAALVRLDLAKGAITKLSDFNGGALASLAMGKVESVTYKGARGDPIQMWVIYPPGFDPAKQYPVYMLLHGGPHNGIQDALTYRWNAHVFANWGYIVTWHNFHGSSGFGQAFADSINPDRITLPYEDTIKAAEWLAAQPYVDADHMVAGGGSYGGFLATTLL
;
A
#
# COMPACT_ATOMS: atom_id res chain seq x y z
N ARG A 1 -0.53 -18.51 -4.18
CA ARG A 1 0.32 -17.32 -4.22
C ARG A 1 -0.41 -16.19 -4.92
N GLN A 2 -0.20 -14.97 -4.47
CA GLN A 2 -0.71 -13.74 -5.09
C GLN A 2 0.29 -12.61 -4.87
N SER A 3 0.08 -11.49 -5.55
CA SER A 3 0.78 -10.22 -5.33
C SER A 3 -0.11 -9.06 -5.77
N PHE A 4 0.32 -7.80 -5.60
CA PHE A 4 -0.41 -6.65 -6.16
C PHE A 4 -0.64 -6.75 -7.67
N SER A 5 0.27 -7.41 -8.39
CA SER A 5 0.22 -7.52 -9.86
C SER A 5 -0.31 -8.87 -10.36
N GLU A 6 -0.64 -9.79 -9.47
CA GLU A 6 -1.11 -11.12 -9.84
C GLU A 6 -2.20 -11.61 -8.86
N PRO A 7 -3.40 -11.97 -9.36
CA PRO A 7 -4.43 -12.57 -8.53
C PRO A 7 -4.00 -13.94 -8.03
N ALA A 8 -4.73 -14.47 -7.05
CA ALA A 8 -4.39 -15.75 -6.44
C ALA A 8 -4.29 -16.88 -7.49
N ALA A 9 -3.16 -17.54 -7.50
CA ALA A 9 -2.86 -18.70 -8.35
C ALA A 9 -2.52 -19.94 -7.51
N LEU A 10 -2.91 -21.10 -8.00
CA LEU A 10 -2.51 -22.37 -7.39
C LEU A 10 -1.05 -22.64 -7.71
N VAL A 11 -0.26 -22.98 -6.69
CA VAL A 11 1.15 -23.28 -6.83
C VAL A 11 1.50 -24.57 -6.08
N ARG A 12 2.55 -25.26 -6.54
CA ARG A 12 3.20 -26.36 -5.83
C ARG A 12 4.52 -25.84 -5.26
N LEU A 13 4.73 -26.04 -3.97
CA LEU A 13 5.99 -25.77 -3.29
C LEU A 13 6.73 -27.10 -3.06
N ASP A 14 7.94 -27.21 -3.58
CA ASP A 14 8.88 -28.28 -3.25
C ASP A 14 9.56 -27.92 -1.92
N LEU A 15 9.23 -28.63 -0.86
CA LEU A 15 9.74 -28.32 0.48
C LEU A 15 11.24 -28.59 0.63
N ALA A 16 11.81 -29.48 -0.16
CA ALA A 16 13.24 -29.78 -0.10
C ALA A 16 14.10 -28.74 -0.82
N LYS A 17 13.56 -28.15 -1.90
CA LYS A 17 14.29 -27.20 -2.75
C LYS A 17 13.82 -25.75 -2.59
N GLY A 18 12.69 -25.52 -1.91
CA GLY A 18 12.03 -24.21 -1.84
C GLY A 18 11.47 -23.74 -3.20
N ALA A 19 11.46 -24.59 -4.21
CA ALA A 19 11.04 -24.24 -5.56
C ALA A 19 9.52 -24.15 -5.68
N ILE A 20 9.03 -23.05 -6.29
CA ILE A 20 7.60 -22.82 -6.53
C ILE A 20 7.31 -23.04 -8.00
N THR A 21 6.32 -23.90 -8.30
CA THR A 21 5.81 -24.13 -9.65
C THR A 21 4.35 -23.65 -9.72
N LYS A 22 4.03 -22.75 -10.64
CA LYS A 22 2.65 -22.30 -10.89
C LYS A 22 1.86 -23.44 -11.57
N LEU A 23 0.70 -23.77 -11.02
CA LEU A 23 -0.19 -24.83 -11.51
C LEU A 23 -1.43 -24.29 -12.22
N SER A 24 -1.82 -23.03 -11.97
CA SER A 24 -2.94 -22.39 -12.65
C SER A 24 -2.55 -21.03 -13.20
N ASP A 25 -3.08 -20.68 -14.38
CA ASP A 25 -2.83 -19.41 -15.06
C ASP A 25 -4.10 -18.88 -15.75
N PHE A 26 -5.21 -18.84 -15.00
CA PHE A 26 -6.51 -18.42 -15.54
C PHE A 26 -6.54 -16.98 -16.06
N ASN A 27 -5.70 -16.12 -15.52
CA ASN A 27 -5.70 -14.67 -15.81
C ASN A 27 -4.46 -14.20 -16.59
N GLY A 28 -3.52 -15.08 -16.94
CA GLY A 28 -2.23 -14.71 -17.52
C GLY A 28 -2.38 -13.90 -18.81
N GLY A 29 -3.26 -14.31 -19.72
CA GLY A 29 -3.52 -13.57 -20.95
C GLY A 29 -4.09 -12.17 -20.73
N ALA A 30 -5.04 -12.02 -19.80
CA ALA A 30 -5.60 -10.70 -19.45
C ALA A 30 -4.55 -9.81 -18.76
N LEU A 31 -3.78 -10.36 -17.82
CA LEU A 31 -2.74 -9.61 -17.12
C LEU A 31 -1.62 -9.14 -18.05
N ALA A 32 -1.25 -9.94 -19.03
CA ALA A 32 -0.22 -9.60 -20.02
C ALA A 32 -0.59 -8.39 -20.89
N SER A 33 -1.88 -8.07 -21.01
CA SER A 33 -2.38 -6.89 -21.74
C SER A 33 -2.47 -5.63 -20.89
N LEU A 34 -2.26 -5.71 -19.56
CA LEU A 34 -2.36 -4.58 -18.66
C LEU A 34 -0.99 -3.93 -18.42
N ALA A 35 -0.93 -2.63 -18.52
CA ALA A 35 0.21 -1.86 -18.10
C ALA A 35 0.17 -1.68 -16.57
N MET A 36 0.99 -2.44 -15.85
CA MET A 36 1.12 -2.33 -14.40
C MET A 36 2.48 -1.70 -14.05
N GLY A 37 2.46 -0.78 -13.08
CA GLY A 37 3.68 -0.20 -12.55
C GLY A 37 4.37 -1.13 -11.54
N LYS A 38 5.61 -0.80 -11.20
CA LYS A 38 6.39 -1.46 -10.15
C LYS A 38 5.69 -1.29 -8.80
N VAL A 39 5.81 -2.29 -7.95
CA VAL A 39 5.35 -2.26 -6.55
C VAL A 39 6.56 -2.46 -5.64
N GLU A 40 6.67 -1.63 -4.62
CA GLU A 40 7.70 -1.74 -3.59
C GLU A 40 7.07 -1.77 -2.19
N SER A 41 7.70 -2.50 -1.29
CA SER A 41 7.45 -2.43 0.15
C SER A 41 8.56 -1.62 0.78
N VAL A 42 8.21 -0.50 1.39
CA VAL A 42 9.15 0.37 2.10
C VAL A 42 8.80 0.45 3.57
N THR A 43 9.72 0.93 4.40
CA THR A 43 9.48 1.18 5.81
C THR A 43 9.95 2.59 6.15
N TYR A 44 9.13 3.34 6.88
CA TYR A 44 9.48 4.67 7.40
C TYR A 44 9.26 4.70 8.92
N LYS A 45 9.76 5.74 9.56
CA LYS A 45 9.53 5.98 11.01
C LYS A 45 8.21 6.71 11.18
N GLY A 46 7.22 6.03 11.74
CA GLY A 46 5.90 6.59 12.08
C GLY A 46 5.84 7.18 13.47
N ALA A 47 4.64 7.18 14.04
CA ALA A 47 4.38 7.59 15.41
C ALA A 47 5.30 6.89 16.40
N ARG A 48 5.72 7.59 17.44
CA ARG A 48 6.67 7.08 18.47
C ARG A 48 8.03 6.64 17.93
N GLY A 49 8.30 6.84 16.62
CA GLY A 49 9.48 6.35 15.93
C GLY A 49 9.42 4.87 15.53
N ASP A 50 8.26 4.24 15.66
CA ASP A 50 8.03 2.85 15.29
C ASP A 50 8.12 2.64 13.78
N PRO A 51 8.60 1.47 13.30
CA PRO A 51 8.68 1.18 11.88
C PRO A 51 7.28 0.91 11.30
N ILE A 52 6.88 1.70 10.33
CA ILE A 52 5.62 1.54 9.60
C ILE A 52 5.90 1.07 8.18
N GLN A 53 5.30 -0.05 7.81
CA GLN A 53 5.40 -0.60 6.46
C GLN A 53 4.42 0.13 5.53
N MET A 54 4.89 0.44 4.32
CA MET A 54 4.09 1.06 3.27
C MET A 54 4.34 0.39 1.92
N TRP A 55 3.28 0.09 1.19
CA TRP A 55 3.34 -0.26 -0.21
C TRP A 55 3.36 1.00 -1.06
N VAL A 56 4.25 1.02 -2.05
CA VAL A 56 4.36 2.09 -3.05
C VAL A 56 4.15 1.47 -4.42
N ILE A 57 3.14 1.93 -5.12
CA ILE A 57 2.77 1.48 -6.46
C ILE A 57 3.03 2.63 -7.43
N TYR A 58 3.99 2.44 -8.31
CA TYR A 58 4.40 3.43 -9.29
C TYR A 58 3.50 3.40 -10.54
N PRO A 59 3.32 4.51 -11.25
CA PRO A 59 2.62 4.51 -12.53
C PRO A 59 3.39 3.67 -13.57
N PRO A 60 2.69 3.09 -14.55
CA PRO A 60 3.37 2.44 -15.68
C PRO A 60 4.31 3.41 -16.39
N GLY A 61 5.51 2.94 -16.74
CA GLY A 61 6.52 3.79 -17.37
C GLY A 61 7.14 4.85 -16.43
N PHE A 62 7.09 4.63 -15.12
CA PHE A 62 7.70 5.49 -14.12
C PHE A 62 9.14 5.85 -14.47
N ASP A 63 9.44 7.15 -14.45
CA ASP A 63 10.76 7.72 -14.70
C ASP A 63 11.20 8.52 -13.46
N PRO A 64 12.22 8.09 -12.72
CA PRO A 64 12.65 8.75 -11.49
C PRO A 64 13.19 10.17 -11.68
N ALA A 65 13.41 10.61 -12.92
CA ALA A 65 13.78 11.98 -13.25
C ALA A 65 12.59 12.95 -13.35
N LYS A 66 11.37 12.43 -13.28
CA LYS A 66 10.12 13.21 -13.30
C LYS A 66 9.49 13.28 -11.93
N GLN A 67 8.62 14.25 -11.73
CA GLN A 67 7.81 14.36 -10.52
C GLN A 67 6.38 13.88 -10.79
N TYR A 68 5.79 13.22 -9.79
CA TYR A 68 4.46 12.62 -9.85
C TYR A 68 3.62 13.04 -8.65
N PRO A 69 2.33 13.31 -8.86
CA PRO A 69 1.39 13.49 -7.75
C PRO A 69 1.25 12.19 -6.96
N VAL A 70 0.89 12.31 -5.70
CA VAL A 70 0.71 11.15 -4.81
C VAL A 70 -0.75 10.97 -4.43
N TYR A 71 -1.23 9.73 -4.46
CA TYR A 71 -2.49 9.35 -3.86
C TYR A 71 -2.26 8.36 -2.72
N MET A 72 -2.43 8.83 -1.50
CA MET A 72 -2.33 8.01 -0.29
C MET A 72 -3.67 7.31 -0.04
N LEU A 73 -3.74 6.02 -0.28
CA LEU A 73 -4.89 5.19 0.08
C LEU A 73 -4.83 4.82 1.55
N LEU A 74 -5.88 5.16 2.28
CA LEU A 74 -6.04 4.86 3.70
C LEU A 74 -7.03 3.71 3.86
N HIS A 75 -6.57 2.60 4.46
CA HIS A 75 -7.42 1.42 4.58
C HIS A 75 -8.47 1.56 5.70
N GLY A 76 -9.56 0.83 5.53
CA GLY A 76 -10.60 0.71 6.54
C GLY A 76 -10.25 -0.32 7.62
N GLY A 77 -11.13 -0.46 8.57
CA GLY A 77 -11.01 -1.42 9.67
C GLY A 77 -11.27 -0.74 11.01
N PRO A 78 -10.28 -0.20 11.73
CA PRO A 78 -8.87 0.09 11.41
C PRO A 78 -7.92 -1.11 11.47
N HIS A 79 -8.35 -2.24 12.00
CA HIS A 79 -7.52 -3.42 12.26
C HIS A 79 -7.25 -4.30 11.02
N ASN A 80 -7.59 -3.86 9.82
CA ASN A 80 -7.16 -4.53 8.59
C ASN A 80 -5.67 -4.33 8.36
N GLY A 81 -5.06 -5.22 7.56
CA GLY A 81 -3.69 -5.05 7.07
C GLY A 81 -3.68 -5.16 5.55
N ILE A 82 -2.92 -4.30 4.90
CA ILE A 82 -2.72 -4.34 3.45
C ILE A 82 -1.58 -5.32 3.16
N GLN A 83 -1.93 -6.40 2.49
CA GLN A 83 -1.01 -7.46 2.10
C GLN A 83 -0.65 -7.34 0.62
N ASP A 84 0.40 -8.05 0.21
CA ASP A 84 0.76 -8.20 -1.21
C ASP A 84 -0.30 -9.05 -1.92
N ALA A 85 -1.36 -8.39 -2.39
CA ALA A 85 -2.50 -9.04 -3.04
C ALA A 85 -3.15 -8.12 -4.08
N LEU A 86 -3.51 -8.68 -5.23
CA LEU A 86 -4.35 -7.98 -6.19
C LEU A 86 -5.80 -7.99 -5.71
N THR A 87 -6.35 -6.80 -5.54
CA THR A 87 -7.76 -6.60 -5.18
C THR A 87 -8.49 -5.93 -6.32
N TYR A 88 -9.74 -6.31 -6.58
CA TYR A 88 -10.57 -5.65 -7.59
C TYR A 88 -11.24 -4.38 -7.05
N ARG A 89 -11.43 -4.34 -5.73
CA ARG A 89 -11.96 -3.18 -5.01
C ARG A 89 -10.78 -2.37 -4.46
N TRP A 90 -10.79 -1.04 -4.66
CA TRP A 90 -9.69 -0.15 -4.26
C TRP A 90 -8.34 -0.58 -4.87
N ASN A 91 -8.36 -0.95 -6.15
CA ASN A 91 -7.16 -1.41 -6.83
C ASN A 91 -6.18 -0.25 -7.05
N ALA A 92 -5.02 -0.32 -6.41
CA ALA A 92 -4.01 0.73 -6.47
C ALA A 92 -3.45 0.95 -7.89
N HIS A 93 -3.38 -0.10 -8.73
CA HIS A 93 -2.94 0.06 -10.12
C HIS A 93 -3.90 0.90 -10.97
N VAL A 94 -5.20 0.93 -10.66
CA VAL A 94 -6.14 1.80 -11.36
C VAL A 94 -5.78 3.26 -11.15
N PHE A 95 -5.52 3.66 -9.91
CA PHE A 95 -5.12 5.03 -9.58
C PHE A 95 -3.71 5.34 -10.11
N ALA A 96 -2.79 4.36 -10.07
CA ALA A 96 -1.45 4.53 -10.64
C ALA A 96 -1.49 4.74 -12.16
N ASN A 97 -2.44 4.12 -12.87
CA ASN A 97 -2.65 4.36 -14.30
C ASN A 97 -3.19 5.76 -14.62
N TRP A 98 -3.69 6.50 -13.64
CA TRP A 98 -4.03 7.93 -13.79
C TRP A 98 -2.81 8.84 -13.63
N GLY A 99 -1.62 8.27 -13.44
CA GLY A 99 -0.36 9.02 -13.33
C GLY A 99 0.07 9.31 -11.89
N TYR A 100 -0.60 8.76 -10.88
CA TYR A 100 -0.22 8.93 -9.48
C TYR A 100 0.83 7.89 -9.05
N ILE A 101 1.72 8.29 -8.14
CA ILE A 101 2.31 7.33 -7.22
C ILE A 101 1.24 7.03 -6.17
N VAL A 102 0.87 5.75 -6.05
CA VAL A 102 -0.15 5.33 -5.08
C VAL A 102 0.50 4.65 -3.91
N THR A 103 0.09 5.02 -2.69
CA THR A 103 0.65 4.38 -1.49
C THR A 103 -0.43 3.78 -0.62
N TRP A 104 -0.05 2.75 0.12
CA TRP A 104 -0.90 2.12 1.11
C TRP A 104 -0.08 1.72 2.33
N HIS A 105 -0.11 2.51 3.39
CA HIS A 105 0.64 2.21 4.61
C HIS A 105 -0.21 1.46 5.63
N ASN A 106 0.46 0.60 6.39
CA ASN A 106 -0.10 -0.15 7.49
C ASN A 106 0.16 0.61 8.80
N PHE A 107 -0.65 1.63 9.08
CA PHE A 107 -0.56 2.47 10.27
C PHE A 107 -0.82 1.67 11.56
N HIS A 108 -0.48 2.22 12.72
CA HIS A 108 -0.79 1.63 14.02
C HIS A 108 -2.25 1.16 14.09
N GLY A 109 -2.47 -0.02 14.63
CA GLY A 109 -3.76 -0.70 14.62
C GLY A 109 -3.92 -1.73 13.50
N SER A 110 -3.08 -1.70 12.45
CA SER A 110 -3.15 -2.68 11.36
C SER A 110 -2.79 -4.09 11.86
N SER A 111 -3.48 -5.09 11.31
CA SER A 111 -3.15 -6.51 11.56
C SER A 111 -1.95 -6.96 10.75
N GLY A 112 -1.26 -8.01 11.24
CA GLY A 112 -0.09 -8.59 10.58
C GLY A 112 1.26 -8.15 11.17
N PHE A 113 1.26 -7.20 12.13
CA PHE A 113 2.45 -6.64 12.77
C PHE A 113 2.53 -6.98 14.28
N GLY A 114 1.77 -7.96 14.71
CA GLY A 114 1.69 -8.42 16.11
C GLY A 114 0.51 -7.80 16.87
N GLN A 115 0.10 -8.48 17.95
CA GLN A 115 -1.08 -8.09 18.72
C GLN A 115 -0.92 -6.72 19.37
N ALA A 116 0.26 -6.42 19.93
CA ALA A 116 0.52 -5.13 20.57
C ALA A 116 0.39 -3.96 19.60
N PHE A 117 0.81 -4.14 18.34
CA PHE A 117 0.65 -3.13 17.30
C PHE A 117 -0.83 -2.92 16.93
N ALA A 118 -1.60 -4.02 16.79
CA ALA A 118 -3.03 -3.94 16.52
C ALA A 118 -3.78 -3.26 17.69
N ASP A 119 -3.47 -3.60 18.94
CA ASP A 119 -4.15 -3.07 20.12
C ASP A 119 -3.72 -1.64 20.49
N SER A 120 -2.64 -1.14 19.92
CA SER A 120 -2.07 0.18 20.25
C SER A 120 -3.05 1.35 20.11
N ILE A 121 -4.07 1.20 19.25
CA ILE A 121 -5.09 2.21 18.98
C ILE A 121 -6.40 1.99 19.74
N ASN A 122 -6.53 0.95 20.57
CA ASN A 122 -7.78 0.69 21.30
C ASN A 122 -8.19 1.84 22.24
N PRO A 123 -7.27 2.51 22.96
CA PRO A 123 -7.60 3.65 23.78
C PRO A 123 -7.92 4.92 22.97
N ASP A 124 -7.24 5.10 21.83
CA ASP A 124 -7.35 6.27 20.96
C ASP A 124 -7.10 5.87 19.50
N ARG A 125 -8.18 5.87 18.74
CA ARG A 125 -8.15 5.45 17.33
C ARG A 125 -7.76 6.54 16.35
N ILE A 126 -7.32 7.69 16.84
CA ILE A 126 -7.01 8.88 16.01
C ILE A 126 -5.52 9.16 16.01
N THR A 127 -4.94 9.40 17.17
CA THR A 127 -3.62 10.02 17.30
C THR A 127 -2.51 9.25 16.58
N LEU A 128 -2.35 7.95 16.84
CA LEU A 128 -1.27 7.18 16.22
C LEU A 128 -1.45 7.01 14.70
N PRO A 129 -2.64 6.60 14.17
CA PRO A 129 -2.83 6.49 12.73
C PRO A 129 -2.73 7.83 11.99
N TYR A 130 -3.16 8.92 12.62
CA TYR A 130 -2.99 10.26 12.08
C TYR A 130 -1.50 10.63 11.96
N GLU A 131 -0.73 10.46 13.04
CA GLU A 131 0.71 10.75 13.05
C GLU A 131 1.46 9.88 12.04
N ASP A 132 1.14 8.58 11.95
CA ASP A 132 1.69 7.69 10.93
C ASP A 132 1.43 8.20 9.51
N THR A 133 0.22 8.70 9.26
CA THR A 133 -0.16 9.23 7.95
C THR A 133 0.60 10.51 7.62
N ILE A 134 0.76 11.43 8.58
CA ILE A 134 1.59 12.63 8.40
C ILE A 134 3.04 12.25 8.14
N LYS A 135 3.60 11.29 8.89
CA LYS A 135 4.97 10.81 8.69
C LYS A 135 5.15 10.10 7.34
N ALA A 136 4.13 9.39 6.84
CA ALA A 136 4.14 8.86 5.48
C ALA A 136 4.20 9.98 4.44
N ALA A 137 3.39 11.04 4.60
CA ALA A 137 3.41 12.19 3.70
C ALA A 137 4.76 12.92 3.72
N GLU A 138 5.35 13.14 4.90
CA GLU A 138 6.69 13.73 5.03
C GLU A 138 7.76 12.86 4.33
N TRP A 139 7.71 11.54 4.51
CA TRP A 139 8.63 10.62 3.86
C TRP A 139 8.50 10.66 2.33
N LEU A 140 7.25 10.71 1.83
CA LEU A 140 6.95 10.81 0.40
C LEU A 140 7.44 12.14 -0.18
N ALA A 141 7.14 13.26 0.47
CA ALA A 141 7.56 14.60 0.03
C ALA A 141 9.10 14.75 -0.06
N ALA A 142 9.84 13.96 0.72
CA ALA A 142 11.30 13.94 0.65
C ALA A 142 11.86 13.15 -0.55
N GLN A 143 11.02 12.43 -1.31
CA GLN A 143 11.47 11.69 -2.48
C GLN A 143 11.62 12.63 -3.69
N PRO A 144 12.72 12.55 -4.46
CA PRO A 144 12.98 13.49 -5.57
C PRO A 144 11.97 13.40 -6.71
N TYR A 145 11.27 12.27 -6.81
CA TYR A 145 10.26 11.99 -7.83
C TYR A 145 8.83 12.29 -7.38
N VAL A 146 8.64 12.89 -6.21
CA VAL A 146 7.31 13.27 -5.70
C VAL A 146 7.07 14.76 -5.90
N ASP A 147 5.92 15.09 -6.48
CA ASP A 147 5.36 16.44 -6.49
C ASP A 147 4.63 16.68 -5.18
N ALA A 148 5.34 17.30 -4.23
CA ALA A 148 4.84 17.50 -2.87
C ALA A 148 3.65 18.48 -2.78
N ASP A 149 3.46 19.32 -3.79
CA ASP A 149 2.32 20.26 -3.85
C ASP A 149 1.02 19.55 -4.32
N HIS A 150 1.13 18.35 -4.88
CA HIS A 150 0.01 17.57 -5.43
C HIS A 150 -0.13 16.21 -4.75
N MET A 151 -0.32 16.23 -3.44
CA MET A 151 -0.57 15.03 -2.63
C MET A 151 -2.02 15.02 -2.15
N VAL A 152 -2.69 13.89 -2.33
CA VAL A 152 -4.07 13.68 -1.87
C VAL A 152 -4.17 12.40 -1.03
N ALA A 153 -5.10 12.38 -0.09
CA ALA A 153 -5.41 11.20 0.71
C ALA A 153 -6.89 10.86 0.59
N GLY A 154 -7.20 9.56 0.60
CA GLY A 154 -8.58 9.10 0.57
C GLY A 154 -8.70 7.65 0.95
N GLY A 155 -9.92 7.23 1.33
CA GLY A 155 -10.18 5.87 1.73
C GLY A 155 -11.65 5.61 2.02
N GLY A 156 -11.98 4.38 2.38
CA GLY A 156 -13.33 3.97 2.74
C GLY A 156 -13.45 3.63 4.23
N SER A 157 -14.64 3.80 4.82
CA SER A 157 -14.90 3.47 6.22
C SER A 157 -13.93 4.22 7.15
N TYR A 158 -13.19 3.52 8.00
CA TYR A 158 -12.17 4.14 8.85
C TYR A 158 -11.13 4.94 8.04
N GLY A 159 -10.73 4.48 6.84
CA GLY A 159 -9.82 5.25 5.97
C GLY A 159 -10.43 6.56 5.50
N GLY A 160 -11.75 6.62 5.26
CA GLY A 160 -12.47 7.87 5.00
C GLY A 160 -12.51 8.79 6.21
N PHE A 161 -12.76 8.24 7.41
CA PHE A 161 -12.67 8.97 8.67
C PHE A 161 -11.27 9.57 8.87
N LEU A 162 -10.21 8.74 8.71
CA LEU A 162 -8.84 9.20 8.85
C LEU A 162 -8.49 10.28 7.81
N ALA A 163 -8.94 10.15 6.55
CA ALA A 163 -8.74 11.17 5.53
C ALA A 163 -9.37 12.52 5.93
N THR A 164 -10.55 12.53 6.56
CA THR A 164 -11.19 13.76 7.01
C THR A 164 -10.50 14.38 8.23
N THR A 165 -9.75 13.62 9.01
CA THR A 165 -8.96 14.16 10.14
C THR A 165 -7.69 14.87 9.70
N LEU A 166 -7.29 14.75 8.43
CA LEU A 166 -6.11 15.42 7.85
C LEU A 166 -6.42 16.88 7.41
N LEU A 167 -7.69 17.26 7.38
CA LEU A 167 -8.16 18.61 7.03
C LEU A 167 -8.07 19.56 8.22
#